data_e056241f121b1994c02e649b52446b74
#
_entry.id   e056241f121b1994c02e649b52446b74
#
_cell.length_a   1.000
_cell.length_b   1.000
_cell.length_c   1.000
_cell.angle_alpha   90.00
_cell.angle_beta   90.00
_cell.angle_gamma   90.00
#
_symmetry.space_group_name_H-M   'P 1'
#
loop_
_entity.id
_entity.type
_entity.pdbx_description
1 polymer ?
#
loop_
_entity_poly.entity_id
_entity_poly.type
_entity_poly.pdbx_seq_one_letter_code
_entity_poly.pdbx_strand_id
1 'polypeptide(L)'
;MNCQNNECDTQQGWIRSRVLSRPGFYLESEWYCGEACLRQAIVERLKKRKQMREKSFQALLRLKLGHILLENGAITRAQLDKAIETQQKQQPSEKLGSILKTLEFVKERDVTLALSRQYGLPLVNLKNQKISDAVIKMVPLEIVRESTFFPLEYDSFNNALVLVTYDPADITNMINLRSILKCEVTIYLGDESVVRELKESFCKRAADQVRSDELLAAGVAEDLPGLASFIVSRAKALNATTLNVKYFNQLIWARFMINRQKHDMIVNAA
;
A
#
# COMPACT_ATOMS: atom_id res chain seq x y z
N MET A 1 -20.87 -7.04 -23.23
CA MET A 1 -19.65 -6.55 -22.57
C MET A 1 -18.45 -7.03 -23.37
N ASN A 2 -17.51 -6.14 -23.68
CA ASN A 2 -16.29 -6.50 -24.40
C ASN A 2 -15.16 -6.78 -23.40
N CYS A 3 -14.39 -7.83 -23.67
CA CYS A 3 -13.20 -8.15 -22.87
C CYS A 3 -12.17 -7.02 -22.97
N GLN A 4 -11.61 -6.59 -21.86
CA GLN A 4 -10.60 -5.52 -21.81
C GLN A 4 -9.17 -6.00 -22.08
N ASN A 5 -8.99 -7.30 -22.37
CA ASN A 5 -7.71 -7.81 -22.84
C ASN A 5 -7.56 -7.53 -24.34
N ASN A 6 -6.56 -6.73 -24.72
CA ASN A 6 -6.29 -6.35 -26.11
C ASN A 6 -5.90 -7.55 -27.02
N GLU A 7 -5.36 -8.62 -26.44
CA GLU A 7 -4.97 -9.84 -27.15
C GLU A 7 -6.05 -10.94 -27.05
N CYS A 8 -7.29 -10.56 -26.73
CA CYS A 8 -8.36 -11.52 -26.54
C CYS A 8 -8.93 -12.00 -27.88
N ASP A 9 -8.81 -13.26 -28.19
CA ASP A 9 -9.33 -13.91 -29.40
C ASP A 9 -10.86 -13.79 -29.54
N THR A 10 -11.58 -13.57 -28.42
CA THR A 10 -13.03 -13.40 -28.43
C THR A 10 -13.48 -12.02 -28.92
N GLN A 11 -12.58 -11.03 -29.00
CA GLN A 11 -12.89 -9.72 -29.60
C GLN A 11 -13.04 -9.80 -31.13
N GLN A 12 -12.43 -10.79 -31.78
CA GLN A 12 -12.50 -10.97 -33.23
C GLN A 12 -13.80 -11.64 -33.70
N GLY A 13 -14.64 -12.13 -32.79
CA GLY A 13 -15.88 -12.82 -33.10
C GLY A 13 -17.15 -12.00 -32.83
N TRP A 14 -17.48 -11.05 -33.68
CA TRP A 14 -18.66 -10.16 -33.59
C TRP A 14 -20.00 -10.86 -33.30
N ILE A 15 -20.19 -12.07 -33.78
CA ILE A 15 -21.47 -12.81 -33.69
C ILE A 15 -21.62 -13.55 -32.33
N ARG A 16 -20.55 -13.91 -31.66
CA ARG A 16 -20.61 -14.69 -30.39
C ARG A 16 -20.89 -13.88 -29.13
N SER A 17 -20.77 -12.56 -29.17
CA SER A 17 -20.91 -11.70 -27.98
C SER A 17 -22.36 -11.39 -27.58
N ARG A 18 -23.34 -11.66 -28.48
CA ARG A 18 -24.74 -11.30 -28.24
C ARG A 18 -25.64 -12.40 -27.67
N VAL A 19 -25.23 -13.67 -27.71
CA VAL A 19 -26.18 -14.80 -27.49
C VAL A 19 -25.93 -15.58 -26.20
N LEU A 20 -24.79 -15.45 -25.54
CA LEU A 20 -24.50 -16.17 -24.30
C LEU A 20 -23.88 -15.22 -23.27
N SER A 21 -24.57 -14.98 -22.16
CA SER A 21 -23.99 -14.39 -20.95
C SER A 21 -22.91 -15.35 -20.41
N ARG A 22 -21.66 -15.12 -20.86
CA ARG A 22 -20.54 -15.93 -20.37
C ARG A 22 -20.19 -15.46 -18.97
N PRO A 23 -20.00 -16.40 -18.03
CA PRO A 23 -19.39 -16.07 -16.75
C PRO A 23 -18.00 -15.49 -17.02
N GLY A 24 -17.75 -14.27 -16.58
CA GLY A 24 -16.47 -13.58 -16.68
C GLY A 24 -16.10 -13.03 -15.33
N PHE A 25 -14.94 -12.37 -15.28
CA PHE A 25 -14.39 -11.79 -14.06
C PHE A 25 -14.28 -10.28 -14.19
N TYR A 26 -14.52 -9.59 -13.09
CA TYR A 26 -14.21 -8.17 -12.98
C TYR A 26 -12.90 -8.00 -12.18
N LEU A 27 -11.91 -7.39 -12.82
CA LEU A 27 -10.70 -6.92 -12.16
C LEU A 27 -10.81 -5.40 -12.00
N GLU A 28 -11.04 -4.96 -10.76
CA GLU A 28 -11.43 -3.57 -10.44
C GLU A 28 -12.80 -3.22 -11.09
N SER A 29 -12.82 -2.46 -12.18
CA SER A 29 -14.03 -2.12 -12.94
C SER A 29 -14.04 -2.69 -14.36
N GLU A 30 -13.01 -3.42 -14.77
CA GLU A 30 -12.82 -3.94 -16.11
C GLU A 30 -13.22 -5.40 -16.20
N TRP A 31 -13.97 -5.75 -17.24
CA TRP A 31 -14.47 -7.10 -17.45
C TRP A 31 -13.56 -7.94 -18.35
N TYR A 32 -13.32 -9.20 -17.95
CA TYR A 32 -12.51 -10.18 -18.66
C TYR A 32 -13.31 -11.46 -18.91
N CYS A 33 -13.29 -11.94 -20.15
CA CYS A 33 -14.16 -13.04 -20.61
C CYS A 33 -13.80 -14.42 -20.06
N GLY A 34 -12.63 -14.58 -19.44
CA GLY A 34 -12.16 -15.86 -18.91
C GLY A 34 -10.85 -15.76 -18.17
N GLU A 35 -10.43 -16.89 -17.63
CA GLU A 35 -9.25 -17.01 -16.76
C GLU A 35 -7.94 -16.57 -17.45
N ALA A 36 -7.76 -16.91 -18.73
CA ALA A 36 -6.56 -16.54 -19.48
C ALA A 36 -6.42 -15.02 -19.60
N CYS A 37 -7.51 -14.32 -19.98
CA CYS A 37 -7.54 -12.87 -20.10
C CYS A 37 -7.36 -12.18 -18.73
N LEU A 38 -7.98 -12.71 -17.68
CA LEU A 38 -7.81 -12.21 -16.32
C LEU A 38 -6.36 -12.37 -15.84
N ARG A 39 -5.76 -13.53 -16.07
CA ARG A 39 -4.37 -13.82 -15.71
C ARG A 39 -3.40 -12.84 -16.37
N GLN A 40 -3.55 -12.64 -17.68
CA GLN A 40 -2.71 -11.70 -18.43
C GLN A 40 -2.87 -10.27 -17.90
N ALA A 41 -4.09 -9.82 -17.64
CA ALA A 41 -4.35 -8.50 -17.08
C ALA A 41 -3.71 -8.31 -15.70
N ILE A 42 -3.76 -9.32 -14.83
CA ILE A 42 -3.10 -9.27 -13.51
C ILE A 42 -1.57 -9.14 -13.70
N VAL A 43 -0.96 -9.97 -14.55
CA VAL A 43 0.49 -9.92 -14.82
C VAL A 43 0.91 -8.54 -15.33
N GLU A 44 0.18 -7.97 -16.29
CA GLU A 44 0.50 -6.64 -16.84
C GLU A 44 0.39 -5.54 -15.80
N ARG A 45 -0.64 -5.57 -14.96
CA ARG A 45 -0.81 -4.59 -13.88
C ARG A 45 0.30 -4.68 -12.84
N LEU A 46 0.68 -5.90 -12.47
CA LEU A 46 1.77 -6.13 -11.54
C LEU A 46 3.11 -5.65 -12.11
N LYS A 47 3.40 -5.90 -13.40
CA LYS A 47 4.60 -5.41 -14.09
C LYS A 47 4.63 -3.87 -14.17
N LYS A 48 3.54 -3.24 -14.62
CA LYS A 48 3.45 -1.77 -14.71
C LYS A 48 3.71 -1.09 -13.37
N ARG A 49 3.19 -1.62 -12.29
CA ARG A 49 3.37 -1.05 -10.94
C ARG A 49 4.78 -1.21 -10.40
N LYS A 50 5.44 -2.33 -10.67
CA LYS A 50 6.85 -2.51 -10.33
C LYS A 50 7.71 -1.43 -11.00
N GLN A 51 7.47 -1.13 -12.28
CA GLN A 51 8.18 -0.09 -13.03
C GLN A 51 7.82 1.35 -12.61
N MET A 52 6.54 1.61 -12.25
CA MET A 52 6.13 2.95 -11.78
C MET A 52 6.68 3.29 -10.41
N ARG A 53 6.88 2.30 -9.53
CA ARG A 53 7.49 2.49 -8.21
C ARG A 53 8.92 3.05 -8.31
N GLU A 54 9.66 2.68 -9.35
CA GLU A 54 11.02 3.14 -9.58
C GLU A 54 11.10 4.57 -10.14
N LYS A 55 10.11 5.02 -10.91
CA LYS A 55 10.16 6.29 -11.66
C LYS A 55 9.43 7.47 -11.02
N SER A 56 8.32 7.23 -10.31
CA SER A 56 7.44 8.34 -9.88
C SER A 56 7.89 9.07 -8.62
N PHE A 57 8.72 8.46 -7.82
CA PHE A 57 9.13 9.01 -6.53
C PHE A 57 10.15 10.15 -6.66
N GLN A 58 10.99 10.13 -7.69
CA GLN A 58 12.04 11.17 -7.89
C GLN A 58 11.50 12.51 -8.38
N ALA A 59 10.33 12.53 -9.03
CA ALA A 59 9.80 13.74 -9.67
C ALA A 59 9.00 14.67 -8.73
N LEU A 60 8.52 14.18 -7.58
CA LEU A 60 7.64 14.93 -6.67
C LEU A 60 8.37 15.80 -5.64
N LEU A 61 9.65 15.55 -5.39
CA LEU A 61 10.39 16.24 -4.33
C LEU A 61 11.19 17.43 -4.85
N ARG A 62 10.55 18.59 -5.00
CA ARG A 62 11.25 19.85 -5.34
C ARG A 62 12.15 20.35 -4.22
N LEU A 63 11.84 20.08 -2.97
CA LEU A 63 12.63 20.46 -1.80
C LEU A 63 13.16 19.21 -1.09
N LYS A 64 14.47 19.13 -0.90
CA LYS A 64 15.10 18.03 -0.17
C LYS A 64 15.01 18.27 1.34
N LEU A 65 14.78 17.23 2.13
CA LEU A 65 14.71 17.29 3.60
C LEU A 65 15.84 18.11 4.24
N GLY A 66 17.07 17.89 3.80
CA GLY A 66 18.23 18.61 4.32
C GLY A 66 18.17 20.12 4.14
N HIS A 67 17.61 20.63 3.02
CA HIS A 67 17.43 22.06 2.81
C HIS A 67 16.37 22.64 3.73
N ILE A 68 15.27 21.94 3.95
CA ILE A 68 14.21 22.40 4.86
C ILE A 68 14.74 22.48 6.29
N LEU A 69 15.54 21.50 6.72
CA LEU A 69 16.15 21.51 8.06
C LEU A 69 17.18 22.65 8.23
N LEU A 70 17.96 22.96 7.16
CA LEU A 70 18.85 24.13 7.14
C LEU A 70 18.08 25.44 7.23
N GLU A 71 17.06 25.63 6.40
CA GLU A 71 16.21 26.82 6.40
C GLU A 71 15.53 27.07 7.74
N ASN A 72 15.11 25.99 8.41
CA ASN A 72 14.50 26.07 9.74
C ASN A 72 15.53 26.27 10.87
N GLY A 73 16.83 26.29 10.58
CA GLY A 73 17.90 26.39 11.56
C GLY A 73 18.05 25.16 12.46
N ALA A 74 17.43 24.03 12.08
CA ALA A 74 17.50 22.79 12.84
C ALA A 74 18.87 22.12 12.75
N ILE A 75 19.62 22.34 11.65
CA ILE A 75 20.98 21.86 11.45
C ILE A 75 21.86 22.93 10.81
N THR A 76 23.16 22.83 10.97
CA THR A 76 24.15 23.62 10.26
C THR A 76 24.57 22.95 8.96
N ARG A 77 25.21 23.70 8.07
CA ARG A 77 25.76 23.16 6.81
C ARG A 77 26.75 22.04 7.06
N ALA A 78 27.66 22.22 8.03
CA ALA A 78 28.65 21.20 8.38
C ALA A 78 28.01 19.88 8.86
N GLN A 79 26.92 19.96 9.63
CA GLN A 79 26.18 18.79 10.09
C GLN A 79 25.52 18.07 8.92
N LEU A 80 24.92 18.81 7.97
CA LEU A 80 24.33 18.23 6.79
C LEU A 80 25.37 17.51 5.92
N ASP A 81 26.50 18.16 5.66
CA ASP A 81 27.58 17.60 4.84
C ASP A 81 28.14 16.31 5.49
N LYS A 82 28.32 16.30 6.82
CA LYS A 82 28.72 15.09 7.57
C LYS A 82 27.69 13.97 7.48
N ALA A 83 26.39 14.28 7.57
CA ALA A 83 25.35 13.28 7.46
C ALA A 83 25.27 12.67 6.05
N ILE A 84 25.44 13.49 4.99
CA ILE A 84 25.50 13.03 3.61
C ILE A 84 26.74 12.13 3.38
N GLU A 85 27.89 12.52 3.92
CA GLU A 85 29.10 11.72 3.85
C GLU A 85 28.93 10.36 4.54
N THR A 86 28.31 10.34 5.73
CA THR A 86 27.99 9.11 6.46
C THR A 86 27.06 8.23 5.64
N GLN A 87 26.00 8.81 5.04
CA GLN A 87 25.09 8.07 4.18
C GLN A 87 25.82 7.40 3.02
N GLN A 88 26.65 8.14 2.30
CA GLN A 88 27.33 7.63 1.11
C GLN A 88 28.37 6.56 1.41
N LYS A 89 29.12 6.70 2.51
CA LYS A 89 30.26 5.83 2.84
C LYS A 89 29.92 4.64 3.71
N GLN A 90 28.96 4.79 4.62
CA GLN A 90 28.70 3.81 5.67
C GLN A 90 27.29 3.21 5.62
N GLN A 91 26.30 3.99 5.20
CA GLN A 91 24.88 3.62 5.30
C GLN A 91 24.07 4.02 4.07
N PRO A 92 24.42 3.54 2.86
CA PRO A 92 23.77 3.98 1.61
C PRO A 92 22.28 3.65 1.51
N SER A 93 21.80 2.67 2.27
CA SER A 93 20.37 2.31 2.33
C SER A 93 19.56 3.11 3.35
N GLU A 94 20.24 3.79 4.28
CA GLU A 94 19.58 4.56 5.34
C GLU A 94 19.09 5.92 4.84
N LYS A 95 17.98 6.37 5.41
CA LYS A 95 17.42 7.70 5.09
C LYS A 95 18.18 8.80 5.81
N LEU A 96 18.37 9.95 5.14
CA LEU A 96 19.08 11.10 5.70
C LEU A 96 18.51 11.54 7.07
N GLY A 97 17.18 11.53 7.21
CA GLY A 97 16.53 11.87 8.49
C GLY A 97 16.89 10.91 9.63
N SER A 98 17.04 9.62 9.34
CA SER A 98 17.49 8.62 10.35
C SER A 98 18.94 8.85 10.74
N ILE A 99 19.82 9.10 9.76
CA ILE A 99 21.24 9.38 10.03
C ILE A 99 21.41 10.64 10.87
N LEU A 100 20.68 11.73 10.52
CA LEU A 100 20.72 12.97 11.30
C LEU A 100 20.28 12.77 12.76
N LYS A 101 19.26 11.91 13.00
CA LYS A 101 18.83 11.54 14.36
C LYS A 101 19.89 10.70 15.08
N THR A 102 20.47 9.71 14.41
CA THR A 102 21.54 8.85 14.98
C THR A 102 22.79 9.64 15.34
N LEU A 103 23.11 10.68 14.56
CA LEU A 103 24.22 11.61 14.85
C LEU A 103 23.84 12.67 15.90
N GLU A 104 22.63 12.63 16.44
CA GLU A 104 22.09 13.60 17.41
C GLU A 104 22.10 15.06 16.92
N PHE A 105 22.10 15.28 15.61
CA PHE A 105 22.06 16.62 15.01
C PHE A 105 20.67 17.24 15.01
N VAL A 106 19.61 16.40 15.03
CA VAL A 106 18.21 16.82 15.05
C VAL A 106 17.40 15.97 16.01
N LYS A 107 16.32 16.57 16.54
CA LYS A 107 15.29 15.83 17.24
C LYS A 107 14.32 15.19 16.24
N GLU A 108 13.67 14.11 16.66
CA GLU A 108 12.66 13.43 15.85
C GLU A 108 11.56 14.41 15.35
N ARG A 109 11.11 15.31 16.24
CA ARG A 109 10.09 16.30 15.94
C ARG A 109 10.50 17.26 14.81
N ASP A 110 11.78 17.64 14.73
CA ASP A 110 12.28 18.53 13.68
C ASP A 110 12.22 17.82 12.31
N VAL A 111 12.54 16.53 12.28
CA VAL A 111 12.42 15.70 11.07
C VAL A 111 10.96 15.57 10.65
N THR A 112 10.06 15.28 11.58
CA THR A 112 8.62 15.15 11.32
C THR A 112 8.05 16.46 10.75
N LEU A 113 8.41 17.62 11.33
CA LEU A 113 8.01 18.95 10.84
C LEU A 113 8.54 19.21 9.42
N ALA A 114 9.80 18.89 9.17
CA ALA A 114 10.39 19.06 7.85
C ALA A 114 9.76 18.15 6.79
N LEU A 115 9.44 16.90 7.13
CA LEU A 115 8.71 15.98 6.27
C LEU A 115 7.28 16.44 5.99
N SER A 116 6.58 16.96 7.01
CA SER A 116 5.25 17.55 6.85
C SER A 116 5.27 18.67 5.81
N ARG A 117 6.26 19.58 5.91
CA ARG A 117 6.44 20.68 4.94
C ARG A 117 6.81 20.17 3.55
N GLN A 118 7.70 19.16 3.48
CA GLN A 118 8.17 18.59 2.22
C GLN A 118 7.06 17.92 1.41
N TYR A 119 6.18 17.18 2.09
CA TYR A 119 5.12 16.40 1.46
C TYR A 119 3.75 17.07 1.50
N GLY A 120 3.62 18.21 2.18
CA GLY A 120 2.33 18.89 2.35
C GLY A 120 1.33 18.10 3.19
N LEU A 121 1.80 17.22 4.09
CA LEU A 121 0.95 16.40 4.93
C LEU A 121 0.69 17.08 6.28
N PRO A 122 -0.55 17.07 6.77
CA PRO A 122 -0.87 17.60 8.10
C PRO A 122 -0.26 16.71 9.19
N LEU A 123 0.10 17.36 10.30
CA LEU A 123 0.58 16.69 11.50
C LEU A 123 -0.57 16.28 12.40
N VAL A 124 -0.44 15.13 13.04
CA VAL A 124 -1.37 14.67 14.07
C VAL A 124 -0.67 14.55 15.43
N ASN A 125 -1.36 14.96 16.49
CA ASN A 125 -0.94 14.68 17.85
C ASN A 125 -1.57 13.35 18.31
N LEU A 126 -0.76 12.34 18.46
CA LEU A 126 -1.20 10.97 18.78
C LEU A 126 -1.19 10.67 20.28
N LYS A 127 -0.87 11.66 21.14
CA LYS A 127 -0.90 11.46 22.59
C LYS A 127 -2.33 11.10 23.02
N ASN A 128 -2.46 9.97 23.73
CA ASN A 128 -3.74 9.44 24.22
C ASN A 128 -4.75 9.05 23.12
N GLN A 129 -4.32 8.90 21.88
CA GLN A 129 -5.20 8.48 20.80
C GLN A 129 -5.55 6.99 20.95
N LYS A 130 -6.84 6.66 20.85
CA LYS A 130 -7.33 5.29 20.83
C LYS A 130 -7.57 4.86 19.40
N ILE A 131 -7.10 3.65 19.07
CA ILE A 131 -7.36 3.02 17.77
C ILE A 131 -8.77 2.46 17.78
N SER A 132 -9.56 2.78 16.78
CA SER A 132 -10.93 2.26 16.63
C SER A 132 -10.91 0.77 16.28
N ASP A 133 -11.78 -0.05 16.91
CA ASP A 133 -11.92 -1.46 16.56
C ASP A 133 -12.47 -1.65 15.13
N ALA A 134 -13.19 -0.67 14.60
CA ALA A 134 -13.70 -0.72 13.24
C ALA A 134 -12.59 -0.83 12.19
N VAL A 135 -11.41 -0.22 12.44
CA VAL A 135 -10.29 -0.24 11.48
C VAL A 135 -9.50 -1.55 11.52
N ILE A 136 -9.54 -2.29 12.64
CA ILE A 136 -8.78 -3.55 12.80
C ILE A 136 -9.19 -4.59 11.75
N LYS A 137 -10.49 -4.60 11.37
CA LYS A 137 -11.03 -5.54 10.37
C LYS A 137 -10.97 -5.03 8.93
N MET A 138 -10.52 -3.78 8.71
CA MET A 138 -10.51 -3.19 7.38
C MET A 138 -9.24 -3.50 6.58
N VAL A 139 -8.09 -3.50 7.26
CA VAL A 139 -6.78 -3.69 6.64
C VAL A 139 -6.14 -4.93 7.23
N PRO A 140 -5.72 -5.91 6.41
CA PRO A 140 -5.05 -7.12 6.90
C PRO A 140 -3.82 -6.79 7.73
N LEU A 141 -3.64 -7.54 8.81
CA LEU A 141 -2.57 -7.35 9.78
C LEU A 141 -1.18 -7.37 9.13
N GLU A 142 -0.97 -8.26 8.16
CA GLU A 142 0.30 -8.38 7.42
C GLU A 142 0.63 -7.11 6.65
N ILE A 143 -0.37 -6.49 6.03
CA ILE A 143 -0.20 -5.21 5.33
C ILE A 143 0.22 -4.11 6.31
N VAL A 144 -0.41 -4.05 7.47
CA VAL A 144 -0.03 -3.07 8.49
C VAL A 144 1.38 -3.34 9.02
N ARG A 145 1.75 -4.61 9.26
CA ARG A 145 3.10 -4.98 9.74
C ARG A 145 4.20 -4.54 8.80
N GLU A 146 4.03 -4.74 7.50
CA GLU A 146 5.03 -4.42 6.48
C GLU A 146 5.01 -2.95 6.02
N SER A 147 4.04 -2.15 6.48
CA SER A 147 3.88 -0.75 6.09
C SER A 147 4.51 0.21 7.12
N THR A 148 4.78 1.45 6.70
CA THR A 148 5.20 2.54 7.57
C THR A 148 4.02 3.32 8.16
N PHE A 149 2.81 2.89 7.85
CA PHE A 149 1.56 3.48 8.31
C PHE A 149 0.74 2.50 9.14
N PHE A 150 -0.25 3.04 9.84
CA PHE A 150 -1.35 2.25 10.40
C PHE A 150 -2.68 2.99 10.25
N PRO A 151 -3.81 2.26 10.16
CA PRO A 151 -5.13 2.85 10.14
C PRO A 151 -5.52 3.28 11.57
N LEU A 152 -5.91 4.53 11.73
CA LEU A 152 -6.25 5.13 13.02
C LEU A 152 -7.75 5.10 13.27
N GLU A 153 -8.53 5.58 12.32
CA GLU A 153 -9.97 5.77 12.45
C GLU A 153 -10.68 5.56 11.11
N TYR A 154 -11.91 5.09 11.16
CA TYR A 154 -12.78 4.99 10.00
C TYR A 154 -14.13 5.63 10.29
N ASP A 155 -14.45 6.63 9.48
CA ASP A 155 -15.76 7.26 9.46
C ASP A 155 -16.66 6.52 8.46
N SER A 156 -17.61 5.75 8.99
CA SER A 156 -18.55 4.98 8.17
C SER A 156 -19.57 5.84 7.45
N PHE A 157 -19.85 7.05 7.95
CA PHE A 157 -20.80 7.97 7.35
C PHE A 157 -20.24 8.59 6.06
N ASN A 158 -18.99 9.06 6.13
CA ASN A 158 -18.29 9.65 4.99
C ASN A 158 -17.50 8.63 4.17
N ASN A 159 -17.50 7.36 4.55
CA ASN A 159 -16.67 6.32 3.96
C ASN A 159 -15.21 6.74 3.84
N ALA A 160 -14.65 7.25 4.92
CA ALA A 160 -13.31 7.84 4.98
C ALA A 160 -12.43 7.14 6.02
N LEU A 161 -11.21 6.77 5.60
CA LEU A 161 -10.19 6.15 6.43
C LEU A 161 -9.09 7.17 6.75
N VAL A 162 -8.78 7.31 8.02
CA VAL A 162 -7.64 8.09 8.49
C VAL A 162 -6.45 7.18 8.67
N LEU A 163 -5.35 7.49 7.99
CA LEU A 163 -4.06 6.83 8.11
C LEU A 163 -3.07 7.75 8.80
N VAL A 164 -2.20 7.16 9.60
CA VAL A 164 -1.05 7.85 10.17
C VAL A 164 0.23 7.15 9.72
N THR A 165 1.21 7.93 9.28
CA THR A 165 2.53 7.44 8.89
C THR A 165 3.64 8.27 9.53
N TYR A 166 4.81 7.69 9.68
CA TYR A 166 6.05 8.43 10.00
C TYR A 166 6.94 8.59 8.76
N ASP A 167 6.63 7.86 7.67
CA ASP A 167 7.41 7.86 6.44
C ASP A 167 6.50 8.12 5.24
N PRO A 168 6.41 9.37 4.78
CA PRO A 168 5.58 9.71 3.63
C PRO A 168 6.10 9.17 2.30
N ALA A 169 7.30 8.57 2.26
CA ALA A 169 7.80 7.89 1.08
C ALA A 169 6.91 6.69 0.69
N ASP A 170 6.15 6.14 1.62
CA ASP A 170 5.23 5.02 1.40
C ASP A 170 3.84 5.44 0.87
N ILE A 171 3.71 6.67 0.35
CA ILE A 171 2.44 7.23 -0.11
C ILE A 171 1.75 6.38 -1.18
N THR A 172 2.51 5.65 -2.00
CA THR A 172 1.96 4.75 -3.03
C THR A 172 1.15 3.62 -2.40
N ASN A 173 1.64 3.03 -1.31
CA ASN A 173 0.91 2.00 -0.59
C ASN A 173 -0.36 2.56 0.08
N MET A 174 -0.29 3.79 0.58
CA MET A 174 -1.46 4.48 1.16
C MET A 174 -2.53 4.77 0.10
N ILE A 175 -2.14 5.18 -1.12
CA ILE A 175 -3.06 5.36 -2.25
C ILE A 175 -3.65 4.02 -2.70
N ASN A 176 -2.89 2.93 -2.64
CA ASN A 176 -3.40 1.60 -2.96
C ASN A 176 -4.54 1.17 -2.02
N LEU A 177 -4.50 1.58 -0.74
CA LEU A 177 -5.60 1.35 0.20
C LEU A 177 -6.91 1.98 -0.28
N ARG A 178 -6.88 3.23 -0.75
CA ARG A 178 -8.06 3.91 -1.32
C ARG A 178 -8.72 3.06 -2.40
N SER A 179 -7.91 2.50 -3.30
CA SER A 179 -8.40 1.70 -4.42
C SER A 179 -9.00 0.35 -3.99
N ILE A 180 -8.35 -0.37 -3.05
CA ILE A 180 -8.80 -1.71 -2.65
C ILE A 180 -9.95 -1.67 -1.64
N LEU A 181 -9.96 -0.66 -0.76
CA LEU A 181 -11.01 -0.45 0.24
C LEU A 181 -12.22 0.28 -0.34
N LYS A 182 -12.04 0.99 -1.46
CA LYS A 182 -13.05 1.86 -2.08
C LYS A 182 -13.59 2.90 -1.11
N CYS A 183 -12.69 3.55 -0.36
CA CYS A 183 -12.99 4.63 0.57
C CYS A 183 -12.07 5.81 0.33
N GLU A 184 -12.45 6.99 0.80
CA GLU A 184 -11.54 8.13 0.86
C GLU A 184 -10.46 7.86 1.91
N VAL A 185 -9.23 8.32 1.65
CA VAL A 185 -8.09 8.13 2.54
C VAL A 185 -7.46 9.48 2.83
N THR A 186 -7.44 9.85 4.11
CA THR A 186 -6.74 11.03 4.61
C THR A 186 -5.48 10.57 5.34
N ILE A 187 -4.35 11.20 5.01
CA ILE A 187 -3.04 10.82 5.53
C ILE A 187 -2.52 11.93 6.45
N TYR A 188 -2.11 11.53 7.64
CA TYR A 188 -1.45 12.40 8.62
C TYR A 188 -0.04 11.91 8.89
N LEU A 189 0.85 12.83 9.24
CA LEU A 189 2.20 12.52 9.68
C LEU A 189 2.28 12.58 11.20
N GLY A 190 2.91 11.58 11.81
CA GLY A 190 3.19 11.49 13.23
C GLY A 190 4.68 11.27 13.50
N ASP A 191 5.10 11.53 14.73
CA ASP A 191 6.47 11.21 15.18
C ASP A 191 6.69 9.70 15.15
N GLU A 192 7.82 9.25 14.63
CA GLU A 192 8.11 7.85 14.33
C GLU A 192 7.98 6.96 15.56
N SER A 193 8.52 7.39 16.71
CA SER A 193 8.47 6.65 17.97
C SER A 193 7.03 6.36 18.39
N VAL A 194 6.16 7.39 18.34
CA VAL A 194 4.75 7.28 18.72
C VAL A 194 3.95 6.44 17.73
N VAL A 195 4.20 6.63 16.43
CA VAL A 195 3.53 5.85 15.37
C VAL A 195 3.90 4.36 15.47
N ARG A 196 5.17 4.04 15.74
CA ARG A 196 5.62 2.65 15.94
C ARG A 196 4.97 2.01 17.17
N GLU A 197 4.91 2.70 18.29
CA GLU A 197 4.25 2.22 19.50
C GLU A 197 2.77 1.91 19.27
N LEU A 198 2.04 2.84 18.66
CA LEU A 198 0.63 2.64 18.34
C LEU A 198 0.42 1.51 17.33
N LYS A 199 1.28 1.39 16.33
CA LYS A 199 1.25 0.31 15.36
C LYS A 199 1.46 -1.06 16.04
N GLU A 200 2.40 -1.18 16.97
CA GLU A 200 2.60 -2.41 17.74
C GLU A 200 1.36 -2.75 18.58
N SER A 201 0.77 -1.76 19.23
CA SER A 201 -0.48 -1.93 19.97
C SER A 201 -1.63 -2.38 19.04
N PHE A 202 -1.74 -1.78 17.86
CA PHE A 202 -2.70 -2.21 16.83
C PHE A 202 -2.47 -3.67 16.43
N CYS A 203 -1.23 -4.05 16.14
CA CYS A 203 -0.88 -5.41 15.71
C CYS A 203 -1.18 -6.46 16.79
N LYS A 204 -0.94 -6.15 18.06
CA LYS A 204 -1.31 -7.04 19.18
C LYS A 204 -2.82 -7.22 19.26
N ARG A 205 -3.59 -6.13 19.27
CA ARG A 205 -5.07 -6.19 19.31
C ARG A 205 -5.67 -6.89 18.10
N ALA A 206 -5.13 -6.64 16.90
CA ALA A 206 -5.57 -7.29 15.67
C ALA A 206 -5.33 -8.80 15.71
N ALA A 207 -4.17 -9.24 16.20
CA ALA A 207 -3.87 -10.68 16.35
C ALA A 207 -4.85 -11.40 17.29
N ASP A 208 -5.31 -10.71 18.34
CA ASP A 208 -6.28 -11.27 19.30
C ASP A 208 -7.72 -11.32 18.73
N GLN A 209 -8.08 -10.39 17.84
CA GLN A 209 -9.44 -10.25 17.32
C GLN A 209 -9.68 -10.97 15.99
N VAL A 210 -8.65 -11.05 15.16
CA VAL A 210 -8.71 -11.74 13.86
C VAL A 210 -8.35 -13.19 14.08
N ARG A 211 -9.35 -14.02 14.37
CA ARG A 211 -9.21 -15.45 14.17
C ARG A 211 -8.98 -15.69 12.68
N SER A 212 -7.96 -16.45 12.39
CA SER A 212 -7.31 -16.75 11.11
C SER A 212 -8.19 -17.40 10.02
N ASP A 213 -9.48 -17.15 9.98
CA ASP A 213 -10.40 -17.89 9.12
C ASP A 213 -10.35 -17.47 7.63
N GLU A 214 -9.64 -16.41 7.27
CA GLU A 214 -9.62 -15.93 5.89
C GLU A 214 -8.24 -15.49 5.35
N LEU A 215 -7.18 -15.57 6.12
CA LEU A 215 -5.85 -15.24 5.65
C LEU A 215 -5.19 -16.47 5.05
N LEU A 216 -5.41 -16.68 3.76
CA LEU A 216 -4.64 -17.65 3.00
C LEU A 216 -3.23 -17.11 2.80
N ALA A 217 -2.33 -17.46 3.71
CA ALA A 217 -0.90 -17.34 3.45
C ALA A 217 -0.59 -18.23 2.25
N ALA A 218 -0.66 -17.65 1.05
CA ALA A 218 -0.15 -18.30 -0.13
C ALA A 218 1.36 -18.33 -0.02
N GLY A 219 1.95 -19.46 -0.34
CA GLY A 219 3.39 -19.61 -0.39
C GLY A 219 4.03 -18.58 -1.32
N VAL A 220 5.33 -18.45 -1.22
CA VAL A 220 6.13 -17.59 -2.09
C VAL A 220 5.88 -18.01 -3.54
N ALA A 221 5.35 -17.12 -4.35
CA ALA A 221 5.25 -17.34 -5.79
C ALA A 221 6.56 -16.88 -6.42
N GLU A 222 7.29 -17.81 -7.01
CA GLU A 222 8.60 -17.57 -7.60
C GLU A 222 8.55 -16.65 -8.82
N ASP A 223 7.39 -16.56 -9.50
CA ASP A 223 7.19 -15.69 -10.65
C ASP A 223 5.79 -15.05 -10.72
N LEU A 224 5.67 -13.97 -11.49
CA LEU A 224 4.40 -13.27 -11.68
C LEU A 224 3.33 -14.08 -12.42
N PRO A 225 3.64 -14.90 -13.44
CA PRO A 225 2.67 -15.78 -14.09
C PRO A 225 2.10 -16.86 -13.16
N GLY A 226 2.93 -17.49 -12.35
CA GLY A 226 2.51 -18.47 -11.35
C GLY A 226 1.59 -17.85 -10.31
N LEU A 227 1.97 -16.68 -9.79
CA LEU A 227 1.15 -15.90 -8.87
C LEU A 227 -0.21 -15.52 -9.47
N ALA A 228 -0.23 -15.01 -10.70
CA ALA A 228 -1.47 -14.67 -11.38
C ALA A 228 -2.37 -15.90 -11.58
N SER A 229 -1.77 -17.05 -11.91
CA SER A 229 -2.48 -18.33 -12.05
C SER A 229 -3.09 -18.77 -10.73
N PHE A 230 -2.36 -18.63 -9.63
CA PHE A 230 -2.83 -18.94 -8.29
C PHE A 230 -4.00 -18.04 -7.87
N ILE A 231 -3.90 -16.72 -8.09
CA ILE A 231 -4.99 -15.76 -7.80
C ILE A 231 -6.24 -16.11 -8.62
N VAL A 232 -6.09 -16.43 -9.91
CA VAL A 232 -7.20 -16.79 -10.79
C VAL A 232 -7.86 -18.09 -10.36
N SER A 233 -7.08 -19.13 -10.02
CA SER A 233 -7.61 -20.41 -9.55
C SER A 233 -8.39 -20.23 -8.25
N ARG A 234 -7.91 -19.37 -7.36
CA ARG A 234 -8.62 -19.04 -6.12
C ARG A 234 -9.91 -18.26 -6.37
N ALA A 235 -9.89 -17.27 -7.26
CA ALA A 235 -11.10 -16.53 -7.66
C ALA A 235 -12.18 -17.49 -8.19
N LYS A 236 -11.79 -18.48 -8.98
CA LYS A 236 -12.69 -19.51 -9.51
C LYS A 236 -13.23 -20.42 -8.41
N ALA A 237 -12.37 -20.94 -7.55
CA ALA A 237 -12.77 -21.82 -6.44
C ALA A 237 -13.77 -21.15 -5.50
N LEU A 238 -13.63 -19.85 -5.30
CA LEU A 238 -14.52 -19.02 -4.50
C LEU A 238 -15.78 -18.54 -5.25
N ASN A 239 -15.91 -18.80 -6.54
CA ASN A 239 -16.94 -18.20 -7.41
C ASN A 239 -16.98 -16.66 -7.29
N ALA A 240 -15.83 -16.03 -7.17
CA ALA A 240 -15.72 -14.60 -7.01
C ALA A 240 -16.12 -13.86 -8.30
N THR A 241 -17.00 -12.88 -8.16
CA THR A 241 -17.47 -12.05 -9.28
C THR A 241 -16.58 -10.84 -9.53
N THR A 242 -15.91 -10.34 -8.49
CA THR A 242 -15.03 -9.17 -8.57
C THR A 242 -13.74 -9.44 -7.82
N LEU A 243 -12.64 -9.00 -8.42
CA LEU A 243 -11.29 -9.11 -7.89
C LEU A 243 -10.61 -7.75 -7.89
N ASN A 244 -9.87 -7.46 -6.82
CA ASN A 244 -9.00 -6.30 -6.74
C ASN A 244 -7.63 -6.76 -6.24
N VAL A 245 -6.54 -6.38 -6.94
CA VAL A 245 -5.18 -6.82 -6.63
C VAL A 245 -4.27 -5.60 -6.54
N LYS A 246 -3.55 -5.48 -5.42
CA LYS A 246 -2.62 -4.36 -5.17
C LYS A 246 -1.32 -4.85 -4.53
N TYR A 247 -0.23 -4.16 -4.87
CA TYR A 247 1.06 -4.31 -4.21
C TYR A 247 1.17 -3.46 -2.96
N PHE A 248 1.76 -4.06 -1.92
CA PHE A 248 2.16 -3.39 -0.67
C PHE A 248 3.56 -3.87 -0.31
N ASN A 249 4.58 -3.12 -0.66
CA ASN A 249 5.98 -3.49 -0.48
C ASN A 249 6.33 -4.84 -1.14
N GLN A 250 6.55 -5.87 -0.35
CA GLN A 250 6.80 -7.25 -0.80
C GLN A 250 5.54 -8.12 -0.80
N LEU A 251 4.41 -7.55 -0.39
CA LEU A 251 3.14 -8.27 -0.32
C LEU A 251 2.23 -7.89 -1.49
N ILE A 252 1.44 -8.84 -1.92
CA ILE A 252 0.32 -8.64 -2.84
C ILE A 252 -0.96 -8.96 -2.08
N TRP A 253 -1.85 -7.97 -2.05
CA TRP A 253 -3.18 -8.13 -1.50
C TRP A 253 -4.18 -8.35 -2.62
N ALA A 254 -4.82 -9.52 -2.65
CA ALA A 254 -5.92 -9.86 -3.52
C ALA A 254 -7.22 -9.91 -2.69
N ARG A 255 -8.18 -9.05 -3.03
CA ARG A 255 -9.51 -9.03 -2.42
C ARG A 255 -10.53 -9.54 -3.40
N PHE A 256 -11.23 -10.59 -3.00
CA PHE A 256 -12.31 -11.23 -3.74
C PHE A 256 -13.66 -10.79 -3.17
N MET A 257 -14.64 -10.58 -4.04
CA MET A 257 -16.02 -10.29 -3.64
C MET A 257 -16.93 -11.45 -4.04
N ILE A 258 -17.62 -12.03 -3.06
CA ILE A 258 -18.55 -13.14 -3.22
C ILE A 258 -19.84 -12.76 -2.51
N ASN A 259 -20.96 -12.62 -3.22
CA ASN A 259 -22.26 -12.30 -2.60
C ASN A 259 -22.18 -11.11 -1.62
N ARG A 260 -21.44 -10.06 -1.95
CA ARG A 260 -21.15 -8.87 -1.12
C ARG A 260 -20.26 -9.12 0.11
N GLN A 261 -19.76 -10.32 0.32
CA GLN A 261 -18.73 -10.62 1.33
C GLN A 261 -17.33 -10.43 0.75
N LYS A 262 -16.41 -9.99 1.61
CA LYS A 262 -15.00 -9.74 1.25
C LYS A 262 -14.17 -10.93 1.72
N HIS A 263 -13.34 -11.46 0.83
CA HIS A 263 -12.35 -12.47 1.13
C HIS A 263 -10.99 -11.95 0.72
N ASP A 264 -10.06 -11.89 1.64
CA ASP A 264 -8.73 -11.34 1.42
C ASP A 264 -7.68 -12.45 1.35
N MET A 265 -6.75 -12.31 0.42
CA MET A 265 -5.60 -13.17 0.28
C MET A 265 -4.34 -12.31 0.23
N ILE A 266 -3.38 -12.63 1.08
CA ILE A 266 -2.07 -11.98 1.08
C ILE A 266 -1.02 -12.98 0.58
N VAL A 267 -0.24 -12.56 -0.39
CA VAL A 267 0.84 -13.36 -1.00
C VAL A 267 2.14 -12.60 -0.86
N ASN A 268 3.19 -13.30 -0.46
CA ASN A 268 4.55 -12.74 -0.49
C ASN A 268 5.05 -12.82 -1.94
N ALA A 269 5.46 -11.68 -2.49
CA ALA A 269 6.06 -11.55 -3.82
C ALA A 269 7.56 -11.30 -3.64
N ALA A 270 8.26 -12.31 -3.15
CA ALA A 270 9.71 -12.25 -2.94
C ALA A 270 10.48 -12.12 -4.27
#